data_63ccf7cd530952595ead59032587ff20
#
_entry.id   63ccf7cd530952595ead59032587ff20
#
_cell.length_a   1.000
_cell.length_b   1.000
_cell.length_c   1.000
_cell.angle_alpha   90.00
_cell.angle_beta   90.00
_cell.angle_gamma   90.00
#
_symmetry.space_group_name_H-M   'P 1'
#
loop_
_entity.id
_entity.type
_entity.pdbx_description
1 polymer ?
#
loop_
_entity_poly.entity_id
_entity_poly.type
_entity_poly.pdbx_seq_one_letter_code
_entity_poly.pdbx_strand_id
1 'polypeptide(L)'
;MAIKAILSFLIAVFVLGGIGGGVALLAINASRGRKTSPGITLIAVGLIVSAILIPLNAGLVLIQPNEVGVVFRQTARGDQALREPLQPGLSWVIPFVDQVIVYDVGQQSVTMAGVTDSYNQQGEVGAYSAVRAISKDGQTINLDVTVIFRLDPAQINQVHRNWRNGYLEAFIVPQARSEVRNVVSLYSAEEIYSGGRAALENQIFDGLTTQLQNEGFLLTDLLIRDISFSPEFTNAIEQKQIAEQQAQQAAFRVQQAAQEAEQARVTAQGQADASVIAAQGEAEGIRIRAEAQAEALRMINEILAENPNLIQWQYISQLGDQVRLIIVPSNSPFLFDIQQLMEQAGAQTTGTPLPIPAPTPETQP
;
A
#
# COMPACT_ATOMS: atom_id res chain seq x y z
N MET A 1 -18.99 42.98 7.77
CA MET A 1 -19.38 43.39 9.14
C MET A 1 -19.25 44.90 9.35
N ALA A 2 -18.09 45.50 9.05
CA ALA A 2 -17.84 46.93 9.30
C ALA A 2 -18.82 47.89 8.62
N ILE A 3 -19.17 47.70 7.34
CA ILE A 3 -20.08 48.58 6.60
C ILE A 3 -21.48 48.60 7.20
N LYS A 4 -22.05 47.46 7.58
CA LYS A 4 -23.34 47.39 8.27
C LYS A 4 -23.30 48.08 9.62
N ALA A 5 -22.21 47.91 10.38
CA ALA A 5 -22.04 48.55 11.67
C ALA A 5 -21.96 50.09 11.54
N ILE A 6 -21.21 50.60 10.58
CA ILE A 6 -21.10 52.02 10.28
C ILE A 6 -22.46 52.59 9.87
N LEU A 7 -23.19 51.92 9.00
CA LEU A 7 -24.50 52.38 8.53
C LEU A 7 -25.53 52.32 9.68
N SER A 8 -25.50 51.28 10.52
CA SER A 8 -26.35 51.19 11.71
C SER A 8 -26.06 52.32 12.71
N PHE A 9 -24.78 52.67 12.91
CA PHE A 9 -24.36 53.77 13.73
C PHE A 9 -24.87 55.11 13.19
N LEU A 10 -24.74 55.36 11.86
CA LEU A 10 -25.29 56.55 11.21
C LEU A 10 -26.80 56.63 11.36
N ILE A 11 -27.54 55.54 11.18
CA ILE A 11 -28.98 55.48 11.41
C ILE A 11 -29.30 55.88 12.85
N ALA A 12 -28.61 55.36 13.84
CA ALA A 12 -28.81 55.68 15.23
C ALA A 12 -28.55 57.17 15.52
N VAL A 13 -27.50 57.74 14.94
CA VAL A 13 -27.19 59.18 15.07
C VAL A 13 -28.28 60.05 14.43
N PHE A 14 -28.80 59.73 13.24
CA PHE A 14 -29.86 60.50 12.58
C PHE A 14 -31.22 60.33 13.26
N VAL A 15 -31.55 59.14 13.78
CA VAL A 15 -32.77 58.89 14.54
C VAL A 15 -32.73 59.61 15.87
N LEU A 16 -31.70 59.44 16.68
CA LEU A 16 -31.56 60.06 17.98
C LEU A 16 -31.30 61.57 17.88
N GLY A 17 -30.40 61.99 16.98
CA GLY A 17 -30.08 63.43 16.81
C GLY A 17 -31.17 64.21 16.08
N GLY A 18 -31.71 63.64 14.97
CA GLY A 18 -32.73 64.31 14.17
C GLY A 18 -34.10 64.36 14.89
N ILE A 19 -34.59 63.19 15.29
CA ILE A 19 -35.90 63.08 15.92
C ILE A 19 -35.83 63.54 17.38
N GLY A 20 -34.92 62.98 18.18
CA GLY A 20 -34.76 63.34 19.60
C GLY A 20 -34.33 64.74 19.82
N GLY A 21 -33.34 65.25 19.04
CA GLY A 21 -32.91 66.65 19.08
C GLY A 21 -33.98 67.61 18.64
N GLY A 22 -34.75 67.25 17.60
CA GLY A 22 -35.87 68.00 17.07
C GLY A 22 -37.00 68.12 18.10
N VAL A 23 -37.37 67.07 18.83
CA VAL A 23 -38.35 67.02 19.90
C VAL A 23 -37.90 67.94 21.10
N ALA A 24 -36.62 67.80 21.48
CA ALA A 24 -36.03 68.64 22.54
C ALA A 24 -36.04 70.11 22.15
N LEU A 25 -35.69 70.47 20.90
CA LEU A 25 -35.79 71.90 20.44
C LEU A 25 -37.21 72.39 20.37
N LEU A 26 -38.17 71.54 19.98
CA LEU A 26 -39.60 71.90 20.04
C LEU A 26 -40.04 72.20 21.45
N ALA A 27 -39.71 71.37 22.43
CA ALA A 27 -40.05 71.54 23.82
C ALA A 27 -39.42 72.82 24.40
N ILE A 28 -38.16 73.11 24.12
CA ILE A 28 -37.43 74.29 24.56
C ILE A 28 -38.01 75.61 23.93
N ASN A 29 -38.28 75.54 22.63
CA ASN A 29 -38.82 76.68 21.90
C ASN A 29 -40.28 76.99 22.26
N ALA A 30 -41.09 75.98 22.51
CA ALA A 30 -42.44 76.09 23.01
C ALA A 30 -42.49 76.75 24.42
N SER A 31 -41.59 76.28 25.30
CA SER A 31 -41.49 76.84 26.69
C SER A 31 -40.99 78.29 26.72
N ARG A 32 -40.27 78.72 25.63
CA ARG A 32 -39.72 80.07 25.51
C ARG A 32 -40.54 81.00 24.58
N GLY A 33 -41.72 80.59 24.13
CA GLY A 33 -42.58 81.37 23.24
C GLY A 33 -41.97 81.69 21.87
N ARG A 34 -40.91 80.90 21.43
CA ARG A 34 -40.23 81.08 20.12
C ARG A 34 -40.89 80.26 19.01
N LYS A 35 -40.65 80.64 17.78
CA LYS A 35 -41.15 79.85 16.63
C LYS A 35 -40.66 78.37 16.67
N THR A 36 -41.58 77.46 16.61
CA THR A 36 -41.34 75.99 16.64
C THR A 36 -40.86 75.42 15.31
N SER A 37 -40.84 76.22 14.24
CA SER A 37 -40.46 75.86 12.87
C SER A 37 -39.12 75.10 12.78
N PRO A 38 -38.02 75.51 13.47
CA PRO A 38 -36.74 74.78 13.32
C PRO A 38 -36.73 73.38 13.90
N GLY A 39 -37.52 73.13 14.96
CA GLY A 39 -37.68 71.79 15.53
C GLY A 39 -38.46 70.85 14.66
N ILE A 40 -39.52 71.35 14.02
CA ILE A 40 -40.31 70.55 13.02
C ILE A 40 -39.50 70.21 11.80
N THR A 41 -38.72 71.14 11.26
CA THR A 41 -37.86 70.86 10.10
C THR A 41 -36.80 69.82 10.42
N LEU A 42 -36.20 69.84 11.62
CA LEU A 42 -35.19 68.87 12.03
C LEU A 42 -35.78 67.48 12.19
N ILE A 43 -36.97 67.32 12.73
CA ILE A 43 -37.71 66.04 12.81
C ILE A 43 -38.04 65.55 11.41
N ALA A 44 -38.55 66.42 10.53
CA ALA A 44 -38.91 66.02 9.16
C ALA A 44 -37.68 65.54 8.37
N VAL A 45 -36.54 66.22 8.48
CA VAL A 45 -35.27 65.78 7.85
C VAL A 45 -34.80 64.47 8.48
N GLY A 46 -34.84 64.31 9.81
CA GLY A 46 -34.48 63.05 10.50
C GLY A 46 -35.34 61.89 10.03
N LEU A 47 -36.65 62.09 9.87
CA LEU A 47 -37.56 61.05 9.36
C LEU A 47 -37.29 60.68 7.91
N ILE A 48 -37.07 61.66 7.00
CA ILE A 48 -36.78 61.39 5.61
C ILE A 48 -35.46 60.63 5.46
N VAL A 49 -34.42 61.07 6.14
CA VAL A 49 -33.10 60.37 6.12
C VAL A 49 -33.21 58.99 6.68
N SER A 50 -33.92 58.78 7.79
CA SER A 50 -34.13 57.44 8.40
C SER A 50 -34.94 56.53 7.49
N ALA A 51 -35.97 57.04 6.79
CA ALA A 51 -36.78 56.28 5.83
C ALA A 51 -35.99 55.79 4.60
N ILE A 52 -34.87 56.47 4.26
CA ILE A 52 -33.95 56.04 3.21
C ILE A 52 -32.88 55.10 3.76
N LEU A 53 -32.26 55.43 4.89
CA LEU A 53 -31.13 54.66 5.43
C LEU A 53 -31.54 53.31 6.03
N ILE A 54 -32.72 53.20 6.61
CA ILE A 54 -33.19 51.93 7.20
C ILE A 54 -33.34 50.85 6.15
N PRO A 55 -34.06 51.02 5.03
CA PRO A 55 -34.17 49.99 3.98
C PRO A 55 -32.85 49.76 3.26
N LEU A 56 -32.00 50.78 3.12
CA LEU A 56 -30.66 50.60 2.54
C LEU A 56 -29.82 49.66 3.39
N ASN A 57 -29.82 49.81 4.72
CA ASN A 57 -29.09 48.95 5.62
C ASN A 57 -29.73 47.53 5.74
N ALA A 58 -31.03 47.47 5.75
CA ALA A 58 -31.76 46.21 5.87
C ALA A 58 -31.58 45.32 4.63
N GLY A 59 -31.46 45.95 3.43
CA GLY A 59 -31.24 45.24 2.19
C GLY A 59 -29.79 44.79 1.90
N LEU A 60 -28.81 45.31 2.66
CA LEU A 60 -27.43 44.89 2.45
C LEU A 60 -27.20 43.46 2.93
N VAL A 61 -26.70 42.60 2.02
CA VAL A 61 -26.28 41.22 2.31
C VAL A 61 -24.82 41.06 1.94
N LEU A 62 -24.02 40.54 2.87
CA LEU A 62 -22.62 40.19 2.61
C LEU A 62 -22.52 38.68 2.44
N ILE A 63 -22.12 38.21 1.26
CA ILE A 63 -21.89 36.82 0.92
C ILE A 63 -20.39 36.55 1.04
N GLN A 64 -20.00 35.52 1.75
CA GLN A 64 -18.59 35.10 1.93
C GLN A 64 -18.05 34.48 0.62
N PRO A 65 -16.70 34.37 0.44
CA PRO A 65 -16.10 33.85 -0.79
C PRO A 65 -16.49 32.42 -1.15
N ASN A 66 -16.82 31.59 -0.16
CA ASN A 66 -17.26 30.20 -0.32
C ASN A 66 -18.77 30.02 -0.25
N GLU A 67 -19.53 31.11 -0.30
CA GLU A 67 -20.99 31.10 -0.20
C GLU A 67 -21.65 31.65 -1.43
N VAL A 68 -22.86 31.20 -1.69
CA VAL A 68 -23.77 31.76 -2.73
C VAL A 68 -25.14 32.01 -2.10
N GLY A 69 -25.70 33.17 -2.39
CA GLY A 69 -27.02 33.56 -1.89
C GLY A 69 -28.12 33.25 -2.91
N VAL A 70 -29.05 32.37 -2.55
CA VAL A 70 -30.30 32.17 -3.31
C VAL A 70 -31.31 33.21 -2.86
N VAL A 71 -31.83 34.01 -3.81
CA VAL A 71 -32.81 35.06 -3.53
C VAL A 71 -34.21 34.57 -3.89
N PHE A 72 -35.02 34.45 -2.87
CA PHE A 72 -36.44 34.08 -2.99
C PHE A 72 -37.35 35.31 -2.80
N ARG A 73 -38.07 35.67 -3.87
CA ARG A 73 -39.03 36.79 -3.82
C ARG A 73 -40.39 36.30 -3.36
N GLN A 74 -40.83 36.75 -2.18
CA GLN A 74 -42.10 36.32 -1.59
C GLN A 74 -43.35 36.81 -2.36
N THR A 75 -43.24 37.88 -3.13
CA THR A 75 -44.35 38.49 -3.91
C THR A 75 -44.52 37.85 -5.31
N ALA A 76 -43.55 37.07 -5.79
CA ALA A 76 -43.60 36.42 -7.07
C ALA A 76 -44.13 34.96 -6.94
N ARG A 77 -44.66 34.39 -8.03
CA ARG A 77 -45.17 33.05 -8.09
C ARG A 77 -44.39 32.17 -9.06
N GLY A 78 -44.25 30.89 -8.72
CA GLY A 78 -43.59 29.90 -9.58
C GLY A 78 -42.09 30.20 -9.75
N ASP A 79 -41.54 29.95 -10.94
CA ASP A 79 -40.13 30.09 -11.25
C ASP A 79 -39.60 31.52 -11.15
N GLN A 80 -40.50 32.52 -11.27
CA GLN A 80 -40.12 33.94 -11.11
C GLN A 80 -39.82 34.32 -9.63
N ALA A 81 -40.14 33.44 -8.70
CA ALA A 81 -39.82 33.64 -7.27
C ALA A 81 -38.31 33.49 -6.99
N LEU A 82 -37.59 32.69 -7.77
CA LEU A 82 -36.14 32.54 -7.66
C LEU A 82 -35.45 33.51 -8.64
N ARG A 83 -34.58 34.35 -8.12
CA ARG A 83 -33.77 35.28 -8.89
C ARG A 83 -32.38 34.67 -9.15
N GLU A 84 -31.61 35.37 -9.97
CA GLU A 84 -30.21 35.04 -10.21
C GLU A 84 -29.46 34.97 -8.86
N PRO A 85 -28.65 33.93 -8.63
CA PRO A 85 -27.93 33.77 -7.37
C PRO A 85 -26.93 34.91 -7.12
N LEU A 86 -26.86 35.36 -5.88
CA LEU A 86 -25.91 36.39 -5.46
C LEU A 86 -24.52 35.77 -5.35
N GLN A 87 -23.59 36.36 -6.11
CA GLN A 87 -22.17 36.01 -6.03
C GLN A 87 -21.53 36.53 -4.75
N PRO A 88 -20.35 35.99 -4.34
CA PRO A 88 -19.58 36.48 -3.21
C PRO A 88 -19.33 38.00 -3.30
N GLY A 89 -19.51 38.67 -2.16
CA GLY A 89 -19.34 40.10 -2.08
C GLY A 89 -20.51 40.80 -1.39
N LEU A 90 -20.56 42.12 -1.56
CA LEU A 90 -21.62 42.97 -1.00
C LEU A 90 -22.74 43.12 -2.05
N SER A 91 -23.91 42.61 -1.74
CA SER A 91 -25.10 42.71 -2.57
C SER A 91 -26.22 43.43 -1.87
N TRP A 92 -27.13 44.03 -2.62
CA TRP A 92 -28.32 44.69 -2.06
C TRP A 92 -29.58 44.00 -2.61
N VAL A 93 -30.49 43.65 -1.67
CA VAL A 93 -31.78 43.03 -1.98
C VAL A 93 -32.90 43.90 -1.42
N ILE A 94 -34.11 43.78 -1.98
CA ILE A 94 -35.26 44.56 -1.52
C ILE A 94 -35.73 43.99 -0.16
N PRO A 95 -35.53 44.79 0.91
CA PRO A 95 -35.92 44.28 2.24
C PRO A 95 -37.44 44.07 2.30
N PHE A 96 -37.87 43.05 3.10
CA PHE A 96 -39.26 42.60 3.27
C PHE A 96 -39.89 41.90 2.06
N VAL A 97 -39.28 42.00 0.86
CA VAL A 97 -39.78 41.35 -0.36
C VAL A 97 -38.93 40.18 -0.75
N ASP A 98 -37.63 40.37 -0.71
CA ASP A 98 -36.66 39.31 -1.07
C ASP A 98 -36.06 38.69 0.19
N GLN A 99 -36.07 37.36 0.25
CA GLN A 99 -35.39 36.58 1.29
C GLN A 99 -34.16 35.94 0.70
N VAL A 100 -33.00 36.05 1.33
CA VAL A 100 -31.74 35.42 0.91
C VAL A 100 -31.45 34.25 1.80
N ILE A 101 -31.24 33.09 1.17
CA ILE A 101 -30.77 31.85 1.79
C ILE A 101 -29.36 31.59 1.31
N VAL A 102 -28.43 31.50 2.23
CA VAL A 102 -27.00 31.32 1.93
C VAL A 102 -26.67 29.83 1.93
N TYR A 103 -25.99 29.38 0.88
CA TYR A 103 -25.47 28.04 0.74
C TYR A 103 -23.96 28.07 0.71
N ASP A 104 -23.33 27.16 1.45
CA ASP A 104 -21.89 26.91 1.35
C ASP A 104 -21.62 26.09 0.06
N VAL A 105 -20.86 26.69 -0.87
CA VAL A 105 -20.41 26.05 -2.12
C VAL A 105 -18.99 25.52 -2.00
N GLY A 106 -18.39 25.62 -0.81
CA GLY A 106 -17.13 24.97 -0.49
C GLY A 106 -17.23 23.47 -0.53
N GLN A 107 -16.11 22.81 -0.36
CA GLN A 107 -16.03 21.37 -0.32
C GLN A 107 -16.65 20.84 0.98
N GLN A 108 -17.59 19.94 0.87
CA GLN A 108 -18.28 19.27 1.97
C GLN A 108 -18.01 17.77 1.92
N SER A 109 -18.02 17.13 3.08
CA SER A 109 -17.89 15.66 3.16
C SER A 109 -19.02 15.06 3.97
N VAL A 110 -19.47 13.88 3.56
CA VAL A 110 -20.40 13.05 4.31
C VAL A 110 -19.81 11.67 4.47
N THR A 111 -19.72 11.21 5.71
CA THR A 111 -19.18 9.89 6.05
C THR A 111 -20.30 8.96 6.48
N MET A 112 -20.33 7.77 5.87
CA MET A 112 -21.19 6.64 6.21
C MET A 112 -20.28 5.55 6.77
N ALA A 113 -20.22 5.39 8.11
CA ALA A 113 -19.32 4.46 8.78
C ALA A 113 -20.02 3.69 9.91
N GLY A 114 -19.47 2.55 10.28
CA GLY A 114 -19.89 1.81 11.47
C GLY A 114 -19.61 2.62 12.75
N VAL A 115 -20.34 2.34 13.82
CA VAL A 115 -20.35 3.08 15.11
C VAL A 115 -18.99 3.06 15.84
N THR A 116 -17.98 2.40 15.33
CA THR A 116 -16.71 2.14 16.04
C THR A 116 -15.66 3.25 15.94
N ASP A 117 -15.84 4.21 15.04
CA ASP A 117 -14.87 5.31 14.93
C ASP A 117 -15.25 6.49 15.84
N SER A 118 -14.63 6.54 17.01
CA SER A 118 -14.68 7.66 17.96
C SER A 118 -14.14 9.00 17.39
N TYR A 119 -13.82 9.05 16.12
CA TYR A 119 -13.30 10.22 15.42
C TYR A 119 -14.38 11.24 15.02
N ASN A 120 -15.66 10.89 15.15
CA ASN A 120 -16.79 11.72 14.71
C ASN A 120 -17.21 12.81 15.69
N GLN A 121 -16.42 13.12 16.72
CA GLN A 121 -16.81 14.13 17.72
C GLN A 121 -16.51 15.59 17.36
N GLN A 122 -15.87 15.87 16.22
CA GLN A 122 -15.54 17.26 15.83
C GLN A 122 -15.85 17.54 14.36
N GLY A 123 -17.09 17.95 14.09
CA GLY A 123 -17.42 18.79 12.94
C GLY A 123 -17.88 18.12 11.65
N GLU A 124 -18.03 16.82 11.57
CA GLU A 124 -18.67 16.18 10.42
C GLU A 124 -20.19 16.19 10.57
N VAL A 125 -20.86 16.77 9.59
CA VAL A 125 -22.33 16.83 9.53
C VAL A 125 -22.87 15.42 9.29
N GLY A 126 -23.43 14.79 10.34
CA GLY A 126 -24.17 13.54 10.27
C GLY A 126 -23.32 12.28 10.10
N ALA A 127 -23.02 11.60 11.23
CA ALA A 127 -22.52 10.22 11.17
C ALA A 127 -23.63 9.30 10.73
N TYR A 128 -23.60 8.85 9.47
CA TYR A 128 -24.53 7.86 8.95
C TYR A 128 -23.92 6.46 9.10
N SER A 129 -24.76 5.46 9.37
CA SER A 129 -24.33 4.06 9.48
C SER A 129 -23.65 3.57 8.20
N ALA A 130 -22.71 2.62 8.33
CA ALA A 130 -22.06 1.92 7.23
C ALA A 130 -23.07 1.43 6.16
N VAL A 131 -22.61 1.37 4.93
CA VAL A 131 -23.44 0.87 3.83
C VAL A 131 -23.36 -0.65 3.81
N ARG A 132 -24.49 -1.28 4.13
CA ARG A 132 -24.65 -2.73 3.96
C ARG A 132 -25.02 -3.06 2.52
N ALA A 133 -24.22 -3.89 1.87
CA ALA A 133 -24.43 -4.37 0.52
C ALA A 133 -24.30 -5.90 0.45
N ILE A 134 -24.84 -6.49 -0.63
CA ILE A 134 -24.73 -7.91 -0.90
C ILE A 134 -23.90 -8.06 -2.19
N SER A 135 -22.84 -8.85 -2.12
CA SER A 135 -21.99 -9.15 -3.28
C SER A 135 -22.68 -10.10 -4.27
N LYS A 136 -22.09 -10.27 -5.45
CA LYS A 136 -22.57 -11.16 -6.51
C LYS A 136 -22.77 -12.61 -6.05
N ASP A 137 -21.94 -13.08 -5.13
CA ASP A 137 -21.96 -14.42 -4.53
C ASP A 137 -22.83 -14.51 -3.25
N GLY A 138 -23.62 -13.46 -2.96
CA GLY A 138 -24.58 -13.45 -1.87
C GLY A 138 -24.01 -13.17 -0.48
N GLN A 139 -22.75 -12.76 -0.38
CA GLN A 139 -22.12 -12.40 0.89
C GLN A 139 -22.51 -10.99 1.34
N THR A 140 -22.76 -10.83 2.63
CA THR A 140 -23.03 -9.50 3.22
C THR A 140 -21.70 -8.79 3.50
N ILE A 141 -21.56 -7.58 2.95
CA ILE A 141 -20.40 -6.72 3.11
C ILE A 141 -20.86 -5.39 3.71
N ASN A 142 -20.16 -4.87 4.70
CA ASN A 142 -20.37 -3.52 5.22
C ASN A 142 -19.20 -2.65 4.73
N LEU A 143 -19.55 -1.52 4.14
CA LEU A 143 -18.60 -0.57 3.60
C LEU A 143 -18.70 0.76 4.33
N ASP A 144 -17.57 1.28 4.77
CA ASP A 144 -17.42 2.63 5.27
C ASP A 144 -16.99 3.52 4.12
N VAL A 145 -17.86 4.47 3.77
CA VAL A 145 -17.68 5.32 2.58
C VAL A 145 -17.77 6.79 2.97
N THR A 146 -16.83 7.58 2.48
CA THR A 146 -16.86 9.05 2.56
C THR A 146 -17.06 9.62 1.16
N VAL A 147 -18.08 10.44 1.00
CA VAL A 147 -18.39 11.16 -0.24
C VAL A 147 -18.00 12.61 -0.04
N ILE A 148 -17.13 13.12 -0.91
CA ILE A 148 -16.66 14.51 -0.91
C ILE A 148 -17.24 15.20 -2.12
N PHE A 149 -18.02 16.25 -1.90
CA PHE A 149 -18.74 16.95 -2.93
C PHE A 149 -18.80 18.45 -2.66
N ARG A 150 -19.26 19.20 -3.65
CA ARG A 150 -19.58 20.62 -3.52
C ARG A 150 -20.85 20.94 -4.31
N LEU A 151 -21.50 22.02 -3.95
CA LEU A 151 -22.64 22.54 -4.71
C LEU A 151 -22.13 23.29 -5.94
N ASP A 152 -22.81 23.12 -7.06
CA ASP A 152 -22.55 23.91 -8.26
C ASP A 152 -23.20 25.31 -8.12
N PRO A 153 -22.42 26.40 -8.06
CA PRO A 153 -22.95 27.74 -7.96
C PRO A 153 -23.91 28.12 -9.09
N ALA A 154 -23.71 27.53 -10.28
CA ALA A 154 -24.54 27.80 -11.45
C ALA A 154 -25.93 27.15 -11.33
N GLN A 155 -26.03 26.02 -10.63
CA GLN A 155 -27.25 25.24 -10.48
C GLN A 155 -27.86 25.35 -9.08
N ILE A 156 -27.40 26.26 -8.24
CA ILE A 156 -27.83 26.37 -6.83
C ILE A 156 -29.34 26.62 -6.69
N ASN A 157 -29.95 27.29 -7.66
CA ASN A 157 -31.40 27.48 -7.67
C ASN A 157 -32.19 26.18 -7.87
N GLN A 158 -31.61 25.24 -8.63
CA GLN A 158 -32.19 23.89 -8.79
C GLN A 158 -32.06 23.10 -7.49
N VAL A 159 -30.89 23.13 -6.86
CA VAL A 159 -30.66 22.49 -5.54
C VAL A 159 -31.66 23.04 -4.52
N HIS A 160 -31.82 24.36 -4.46
CA HIS A 160 -32.78 24.99 -3.54
C HIS A 160 -34.22 24.56 -3.80
N ARG A 161 -34.61 24.47 -5.07
CA ARG A 161 -35.97 24.08 -5.48
C ARG A 161 -36.30 22.64 -5.10
N ASN A 162 -35.35 21.73 -5.36
CA ASN A 162 -35.58 20.29 -5.20
C ASN A 162 -35.36 19.84 -3.75
N TRP A 163 -34.30 20.33 -3.11
CA TRP A 163 -33.78 19.74 -1.88
C TRP A 163 -33.68 20.72 -0.70
N ARG A 164 -33.64 22.04 -0.94
CA ARG A 164 -33.36 23.05 0.07
C ARG A 164 -32.13 22.68 0.89
N ASN A 165 -32.16 22.89 2.22
CA ASN A 165 -31.06 22.54 3.12
C ASN A 165 -31.00 21.05 3.49
N GLY A 166 -31.98 20.24 3.09
CA GLY A 166 -32.06 18.80 3.39
C GLY A 166 -31.40 17.89 2.36
N TYR A 167 -30.61 18.42 1.44
CA TYR A 167 -30.02 17.65 0.32
C TYR A 167 -29.11 16.49 0.79
N LEU A 168 -28.47 16.59 1.96
CA LEU A 168 -27.64 15.49 2.50
C LEU A 168 -28.48 14.25 2.80
N GLU A 169 -29.55 14.43 3.58
CA GLU A 169 -30.39 13.31 4.03
C GLU A 169 -31.36 12.84 2.97
N ALA A 170 -31.89 13.77 2.17
CA ALA A 170 -32.91 13.46 1.19
C ALA A 170 -32.34 12.99 -0.16
N PHE A 171 -31.11 13.32 -0.49
CA PHE A 171 -30.54 12.99 -1.80
C PHE A 171 -29.15 12.36 -1.72
N ILE A 172 -28.15 13.03 -1.18
CA ILE A 172 -26.73 12.57 -1.27
C ILE A 172 -26.55 11.20 -0.62
N VAL A 173 -27.00 11.02 0.62
CA VAL A 173 -26.81 9.77 1.37
C VAL A 173 -27.60 8.60 0.75
N PRO A 174 -28.90 8.74 0.41
CA PRO A 174 -29.63 7.68 -0.27
C PRO A 174 -29.04 7.29 -1.62
N GLN A 175 -28.59 8.29 -2.40
CA GLN A 175 -28.03 8.06 -3.72
C GLN A 175 -26.68 7.34 -3.65
N ALA A 176 -25.77 7.79 -2.77
CA ALA A 176 -24.52 7.13 -2.53
C ALA A 176 -24.70 5.67 -2.05
N ARG A 177 -25.65 5.43 -1.12
CA ARG A 177 -25.96 4.07 -0.66
C ARG A 177 -26.50 3.19 -1.78
N SER A 178 -27.34 3.74 -2.64
CA SER A 178 -27.90 3.01 -3.78
C SER A 178 -26.79 2.61 -4.76
N GLU A 179 -25.92 3.55 -5.11
CA GLU A 179 -24.85 3.30 -6.07
C GLU A 179 -23.82 2.30 -5.52
N VAL A 180 -23.39 2.45 -4.25
CA VAL A 180 -22.52 1.46 -3.59
C VAL A 180 -23.11 0.05 -3.65
N ARG A 181 -24.43 -0.12 -3.33
CA ARG A 181 -25.07 -1.43 -3.39
C ARG A 181 -25.13 -1.98 -4.80
N ASN A 182 -25.44 -1.14 -5.79
CA ASN A 182 -25.51 -1.53 -7.19
C ASN A 182 -24.14 -2.05 -7.68
N VAL A 183 -23.08 -1.29 -7.43
CA VAL A 183 -21.74 -1.66 -7.90
C VAL A 183 -21.22 -2.87 -7.14
N VAL A 184 -21.36 -2.94 -5.81
CA VAL A 184 -20.93 -4.11 -5.01
C VAL A 184 -21.59 -5.39 -5.48
N SER A 185 -22.86 -5.35 -5.92
CA SER A 185 -23.56 -6.53 -6.43
C SER A 185 -22.98 -7.11 -7.74
N LEU A 186 -22.11 -6.38 -8.42
CA LEU A 186 -21.44 -6.84 -9.65
C LEU A 186 -20.16 -7.64 -9.35
N TYR A 187 -19.58 -7.49 -8.16
CA TYR A 187 -18.33 -8.13 -7.75
C TYR A 187 -18.58 -9.26 -6.76
N SER A 188 -17.76 -10.29 -6.80
CA SER A 188 -17.71 -11.31 -5.75
C SER A 188 -16.99 -10.77 -4.50
N ALA A 189 -17.31 -11.33 -3.34
CA ALA A 189 -16.65 -10.95 -2.10
C ALA A 189 -15.14 -11.25 -2.16
N GLU A 190 -14.73 -12.31 -2.84
CA GLU A 190 -13.32 -12.67 -3.03
C GLU A 190 -12.58 -11.65 -3.91
N GLU A 191 -13.20 -11.15 -4.99
CA GLU A 191 -12.62 -10.09 -5.85
C GLU A 191 -12.40 -8.80 -5.06
N ILE A 192 -13.38 -8.41 -4.24
CA ILE A 192 -13.27 -7.21 -3.39
C ILE A 192 -12.16 -7.39 -2.33
N TYR A 193 -12.08 -8.58 -1.72
CA TYR A 193 -11.10 -8.90 -0.69
C TYR A 193 -9.66 -8.94 -1.25
N SER A 194 -9.47 -9.48 -2.46
CA SER A 194 -8.15 -9.69 -3.07
C SER A 194 -7.54 -8.48 -3.78
N GLY A 195 -8.15 -7.29 -3.71
CA GLY A 195 -7.59 -6.05 -4.26
C GLY A 195 -8.49 -5.30 -5.25
N GLY A 196 -9.74 -5.73 -5.42
CA GLY A 196 -10.73 -5.05 -6.28
C GLY A 196 -11.19 -3.67 -5.79
N ARG A 197 -10.68 -3.20 -4.64
CA ARG A 197 -11.10 -1.94 -4.00
C ARG A 197 -11.01 -0.72 -4.93
N ALA A 198 -9.89 -0.54 -5.63
CA ALA A 198 -9.70 0.60 -6.52
C ALA A 198 -10.67 0.57 -7.72
N ALA A 199 -10.95 -0.61 -8.28
CA ALA A 199 -11.93 -0.76 -9.35
C ALA A 199 -13.33 -0.44 -8.86
N LEU A 200 -13.69 -0.93 -7.67
CA LEU A 200 -14.96 -0.67 -7.00
C LEU A 200 -15.16 0.84 -6.77
N GLU A 201 -14.14 1.52 -6.23
CA GLU A 201 -14.14 2.95 -5.93
C GLU A 201 -14.34 3.80 -7.20
N ASN A 202 -13.60 3.51 -8.27
CA ASN A 202 -13.72 4.20 -9.55
C ASN A 202 -15.12 4.00 -10.15
N GLN A 203 -15.65 2.80 -10.13
CA GLN A 203 -16.96 2.52 -10.72
C GLN A 203 -18.10 3.19 -9.93
N ILE A 204 -18.02 3.22 -8.60
CA ILE A 204 -18.96 3.97 -7.77
C ILE A 204 -18.85 5.46 -8.03
N PHE A 205 -17.62 5.98 -8.14
CA PHE A 205 -17.37 7.38 -8.43
C PHE A 205 -17.99 7.82 -9.77
N ASP A 206 -17.77 7.06 -10.83
CA ASP A 206 -18.30 7.37 -12.18
C ASP A 206 -19.84 7.36 -12.20
N GLY A 207 -20.45 6.33 -11.60
CA GLY A 207 -21.89 6.22 -11.49
C GLY A 207 -22.51 7.35 -10.69
N LEU A 208 -21.94 7.65 -9.52
CA LEU A 208 -22.42 8.69 -8.62
C LEU A 208 -22.22 10.09 -9.22
N THR A 209 -21.12 10.33 -9.93
CA THR A 209 -20.82 11.62 -10.56
C THR A 209 -21.93 12.04 -11.51
N THR A 210 -22.37 11.16 -12.39
CA THR A 210 -23.44 11.45 -13.36
C THR A 210 -24.75 11.81 -12.66
N GLN A 211 -25.09 11.09 -11.59
CA GLN A 211 -26.33 11.30 -10.86
C GLN A 211 -26.32 12.61 -10.07
N LEU A 212 -25.20 12.94 -9.43
CA LEU A 212 -25.05 14.16 -8.65
C LEU A 212 -25.02 15.39 -9.55
N GLN A 213 -24.32 15.35 -10.70
CA GLN A 213 -24.23 16.46 -11.63
C GLN A 213 -25.60 16.89 -12.17
N ASN A 214 -26.49 15.94 -12.43
CA ASN A 214 -27.84 16.24 -12.91
C ASN A 214 -28.69 17.05 -11.92
N GLU A 215 -28.35 17.00 -10.62
CA GLU A 215 -29.08 17.67 -9.56
C GLU A 215 -28.34 18.91 -9.01
N GLY A 216 -27.21 19.30 -9.63
CA GLY A 216 -26.46 20.50 -9.26
C GLY A 216 -25.42 20.27 -8.18
N PHE A 217 -24.93 19.04 -8.03
CA PHE A 217 -23.82 18.70 -7.13
C PHE A 217 -22.62 18.22 -7.94
N LEU A 218 -21.43 18.64 -7.55
CA LEU A 218 -20.17 18.24 -8.15
C LEU A 218 -19.47 17.28 -7.20
N LEU A 219 -19.38 16.00 -7.56
CA LEU A 219 -18.60 15.01 -6.83
C LEU A 219 -17.11 15.35 -7.01
N THR A 220 -16.40 15.50 -5.91
CA THR A 220 -14.96 15.79 -5.91
C THR A 220 -14.17 14.52 -5.73
N ASP A 221 -14.58 13.68 -4.76
CA ASP A 221 -13.91 12.41 -4.47
C ASP A 221 -14.86 11.45 -3.76
N LEU A 222 -14.52 10.16 -3.82
CA LEU A 222 -15.23 9.11 -3.10
C LEU A 222 -14.18 8.17 -2.52
N LEU A 223 -14.22 7.98 -1.22
CA LEU A 223 -13.25 7.19 -0.49
C LEU A 223 -13.93 6.01 0.19
N ILE A 224 -13.51 4.80 -0.12
CA ILE A 224 -13.89 3.63 0.67
C ILE A 224 -12.89 3.52 1.83
N ARG A 225 -13.32 3.71 3.06
CA ARG A 225 -12.44 3.73 4.24
C ARG A 225 -12.15 2.32 4.75
N ASP A 226 -13.19 1.54 4.93
CA ASP A 226 -13.10 0.16 5.40
C ASP A 226 -14.10 -0.74 4.67
N ILE A 227 -13.76 -2.02 4.58
CA ILE A 227 -14.61 -3.07 4.01
C ILE A 227 -14.61 -4.23 4.99
N SER A 228 -15.73 -4.45 5.65
CA SER A 228 -15.89 -5.49 6.65
C SER A 228 -16.76 -6.63 6.11
N PHE A 229 -16.27 -7.86 6.24
CA PHE A 229 -16.97 -9.09 5.82
C PHE A 229 -17.58 -9.80 7.03
N SER A 230 -18.43 -10.79 6.77
CA SER A 230 -18.92 -11.64 7.84
C SER A 230 -17.78 -12.48 8.44
N PRO A 231 -17.81 -12.80 9.75
CA PRO A 231 -16.80 -13.63 10.39
C PRO A 231 -16.67 -15.02 9.74
N GLU A 232 -17.79 -15.57 9.27
CA GLU A 232 -17.80 -16.87 8.60
C GLU A 232 -17.05 -16.82 7.27
N PHE A 233 -17.22 -15.75 6.49
CA PHE A 233 -16.51 -15.54 5.23
C PHE A 233 -15.01 -15.35 5.48
N THR A 234 -14.64 -14.49 6.44
CA THR A 234 -13.24 -14.24 6.80
C THR A 234 -12.53 -15.53 7.18
N ASN A 235 -13.14 -16.34 8.06
CA ASN A 235 -12.58 -17.65 8.47
C ASN A 235 -12.44 -18.63 7.28
N ALA A 236 -13.43 -18.65 6.36
CA ALA A 236 -13.39 -19.51 5.18
C ALA A 236 -12.24 -19.12 4.23
N ILE A 237 -12.04 -17.81 4.00
CA ILE A 237 -10.94 -17.31 3.18
C ILE A 237 -9.59 -17.60 3.83
N GLU A 238 -9.44 -17.42 5.15
CA GLU A 238 -8.22 -17.77 5.87
C GLU A 238 -7.87 -19.26 5.72
N GLN A 239 -8.86 -20.15 5.90
CA GLN A 239 -8.66 -21.59 5.68
C GLN A 239 -8.29 -21.92 4.24
N LYS A 240 -8.92 -21.28 3.25
CA LYS A 240 -8.58 -21.45 1.84
C LYS A 240 -7.12 -21.02 1.59
N GLN A 241 -6.69 -19.85 2.10
CA GLN A 241 -5.32 -19.37 1.95
C GLN A 241 -4.31 -20.31 2.60
N ILE A 242 -4.60 -20.84 3.80
CA ILE A 242 -3.75 -21.84 4.47
C ILE A 242 -3.63 -23.09 3.60
N ALA A 243 -4.74 -23.60 3.07
CA ALA A 243 -4.73 -24.79 2.21
C ALA A 243 -3.96 -24.55 0.90
N GLU A 244 -4.11 -23.39 0.26
CA GLU A 244 -3.36 -23.01 -0.93
C GLU A 244 -1.86 -22.90 -0.65
N GLN A 245 -1.47 -22.28 0.47
CA GLN A 245 -0.06 -22.22 0.88
C GLN A 245 0.53 -23.60 1.15
N GLN A 246 -0.23 -24.49 1.81
CA GLN A 246 0.19 -25.87 2.04
C GLN A 246 0.37 -26.64 0.72
N ALA A 247 -0.56 -26.47 -0.23
CA ALA A 247 -0.46 -27.06 -1.56
C ALA A 247 0.76 -26.54 -2.33
N GLN A 248 1.03 -25.25 -2.27
CA GLN A 248 2.23 -24.66 -2.88
C GLN A 248 3.51 -25.18 -2.23
N GLN A 249 3.57 -25.26 -0.89
CA GLN A 249 4.72 -25.84 -0.19
C GLN A 249 4.95 -27.31 -0.57
N ALA A 250 3.87 -28.10 -0.68
CA ALA A 250 3.97 -29.49 -1.13
C ALA A 250 4.52 -29.58 -2.58
N ALA A 251 4.05 -28.71 -3.49
CA ALA A 251 4.56 -28.64 -4.85
C ALA A 251 6.05 -28.27 -4.91
N PHE A 252 6.48 -27.30 -4.12
CA PHE A 252 7.91 -26.95 -3.99
C PHE A 252 8.76 -28.09 -3.46
N ARG A 253 8.27 -28.84 -2.42
CA ARG A 253 8.98 -30.02 -1.91
C ARG A 253 9.15 -31.12 -2.96
N VAL A 254 8.12 -31.38 -3.76
CA VAL A 254 8.21 -32.33 -4.87
C VAL A 254 9.23 -31.89 -5.91
N GLN A 255 9.21 -30.61 -6.28
CA GLN A 255 10.17 -30.05 -7.22
C GLN A 255 11.61 -30.10 -6.67
N GLN A 256 11.80 -29.78 -5.40
CA GLN A 256 13.11 -29.87 -4.74
C GLN A 256 13.62 -31.31 -4.72
N ALA A 257 12.78 -32.27 -4.32
CA ALA A 257 13.14 -33.68 -4.30
C ALA A 257 13.50 -34.20 -5.72
N ALA A 258 12.79 -33.74 -6.75
CA ALA A 258 13.11 -34.08 -8.12
C ALA A 258 14.48 -33.52 -8.56
N GLN A 259 14.79 -32.27 -8.17
CA GLN A 259 16.10 -31.66 -8.46
C GLN A 259 17.24 -32.35 -7.69
N GLU A 260 17.02 -32.70 -6.42
CA GLU A 260 18.00 -33.44 -5.63
C GLU A 260 18.27 -34.84 -6.20
N ALA A 261 17.21 -35.55 -6.61
CA ALA A 261 17.36 -36.84 -7.29
C ALA A 261 18.12 -36.73 -8.62
N GLU A 262 17.84 -35.71 -9.40
CA GLU A 262 18.58 -35.46 -10.67
C GLU A 262 20.04 -35.10 -10.41
N GLN A 263 20.32 -34.27 -9.41
CA GLN A 263 21.71 -33.96 -9.01
C GLN A 263 22.45 -35.22 -8.53
N ALA A 264 21.80 -36.06 -7.71
CA ALA A 264 22.38 -37.34 -7.27
C ALA A 264 22.68 -38.27 -8.47
N ARG A 265 21.75 -38.34 -9.44
CA ARG A 265 21.93 -39.10 -10.65
C ARG A 265 23.10 -38.60 -11.49
N VAL A 266 23.19 -37.32 -11.74
CA VAL A 266 24.29 -36.70 -12.49
C VAL A 266 25.63 -36.87 -11.79
N THR A 267 25.65 -36.72 -10.46
CA THR A 267 26.87 -36.91 -9.64
C THR A 267 27.34 -38.38 -9.70
N ALA A 268 26.41 -39.33 -9.52
CA ALA A 268 26.75 -40.76 -9.66
C ALA A 268 27.23 -41.11 -11.05
N GLN A 269 26.60 -40.60 -12.08
CA GLN A 269 27.05 -40.78 -13.45
C GLN A 269 28.45 -40.23 -13.67
N GLY A 270 28.69 -38.99 -13.21
CA GLY A 270 30.00 -38.33 -13.28
C GLY A 270 31.12 -39.10 -12.56
N GLN A 271 30.81 -39.68 -11.40
CA GLN A 271 31.75 -40.55 -10.66
C GLN A 271 32.04 -41.86 -11.42
N ALA A 272 30.99 -42.48 -11.98
CA ALA A 272 31.18 -43.69 -12.79
C ALA A 272 32.03 -43.40 -14.03
N ASP A 273 31.73 -42.32 -14.76
CA ASP A 273 32.50 -41.90 -15.94
C ASP A 273 33.95 -41.57 -15.56
N ALA A 274 34.17 -40.87 -14.45
CA ALA A 274 35.51 -40.54 -13.93
C ALA A 274 36.30 -41.82 -13.59
N SER A 275 35.67 -42.84 -12.99
CA SER A 275 36.31 -44.13 -12.71
C SER A 275 36.70 -44.90 -13.96
N VAL A 276 35.84 -44.89 -14.98
CA VAL A 276 36.13 -45.51 -16.29
C VAL A 276 37.29 -44.79 -16.96
N ILE A 277 37.31 -43.47 -16.98
CA ILE A 277 38.40 -42.67 -17.58
C ILE A 277 39.71 -42.91 -16.83
N ALA A 278 39.68 -42.98 -15.49
CA ALA A 278 40.86 -43.28 -14.69
C ALA A 278 41.42 -44.68 -14.99
N ALA A 279 40.56 -45.71 -15.06
CA ALA A 279 40.96 -47.07 -15.42
C ALA A 279 41.52 -47.16 -16.84
N GLN A 280 40.92 -46.48 -17.79
CA GLN A 280 41.44 -46.39 -19.19
C GLN A 280 42.82 -45.68 -19.22
N GLY A 281 42.98 -44.60 -18.48
CA GLY A 281 44.25 -43.87 -18.37
C GLY A 281 45.36 -44.73 -17.75
N GLU A 282 45.01 -45.52 -16.71
CA GLU A 282 45.94 -46.47 -16.09
C GLU A 282 46.33 -47.60 -17.06
N ALA A 283 45.38 -48.21 -17.73
CA ALA A 283 45.61 -49.24 -18.72
C ALA A 283 46.49 -48.75 -19.88
N GLU A 284 46.22 -47.53 -20.39
CA GLU A 284 47.03 -46.93 -21.43
C GLU A 284 48.45 -46.59 -20.94
N GLY A 285 48.54 -46.10 -19.66
CA GLY A 285 49.85 -45.86 -19.00
C GLY A 285 50.68 -47.16 -18.85
N ILE A 286 49.99 -48.31 -18.55
CA ILE A 286 50.68 -49.61 -18.49
C ILE A 286 51.10 -50.02 -19.90
N ARG A 287 50.23 -49.87 -20.93
CA ARG A 287 50.56 -50.19 -22.32
C ARG A 287 51.78 -49.41 -22.85
N ILE A 288 51.81 -48.09 -22.64
CA ILE A 288 52.91 -47.23 -23.03
C ILE A 288 54.22 -47.63 -22.33
N ARG A 289 54.14 -47.95 -21.01
CA ARG A 289 55.34 -48.44 -20.26
C ARG A 289 55.82 -49.77 -20.78
N ALA A 290 54.94 -50.70 -21.09
CA ALA A 290 55.29 -52.01 -21.65
C ALA A 290 55.93 -51.90 -23.04
N GLU A 291 55.36 -51.03 -23.89
CA GLU A 291 55.95 -50.74 -25.24
C GLU A 291 57.33 -50.10 -25.10
N ALA A 292 57.51 -49.13 -24.24
CA ALA A 292 58.82 -48.50 -24.01
C ALA A 292 59.84 -49.47 -23.42
N GLN A 293 59.40 -50.40 -22.52
CA GLN A 293 60.30 -51.47 -22.02
C GLN A 293 60.64 -52.46 -23.09
N ALA A 294 59.66 -52.87 -23.91
CA ALA A 294 59.97 -53.82 -25.04
C ALA A 294 60.93 -53.19 -26.03
N GLU A 295 60.79 -51.92 -26.36
CA GLU A 295 61.72 -51.21 -27.26
C GLU A 295 63.10 -51.09 -26.64
N ALA A 296 63.19 -50.73 -25.34
CA ALA A 296 64.45 -50.69 -24.60
C ALA A 296 65.16 -52.09 -24.63
N LEU A 297 64.38 -53.18 -24.38
CA LEU A 297 64.91 -54.53 -24.43
C LEU A 297 65.34 -54.93 -25.84
N ARG A 298 64.65 -54.47 -26.90
CA ARG A 298 65.09 -54.68 -28.30
C ARG A 298 66.43 -53.95 -28.51
N MET A 299 66.56 -52.71 -28.18
CA MET A 299 67.81 -51.96 -28.28
C MET A 299 68.97 -52.64 -27.54
N ILE A 300 68.69 -53.07 -26.27
CA ILE A 300 69.69 -53.80 -25.47
C ILE A 300 70.05 -55.09 -26.16
N ASN A 301 69.11 -55.87 -26.72
CA ASN A 301 69.36 -57.13 -27.41
C ASN A 301 70.15 -56.92 -28.69
N GLU A 302 69.91 -55.86 -29.43
CA GLU A 302 70.68 -55.47 -30.62
C GLU A 302 72.15 -55.16 -30.31
N ILE A 303 72.34 -54.32 -29.24
CA ILE A 303 73.68 -53.97 -28.75
C ILE A 303 74.42 -55.21 -28.20
N LEU A 304 73.73 -56.12 -27.54
CA LEU A 304 74.29 -57.40 -27.03
C LEU A 304 74.62 -58.39 -28.11
N ALA A 305 73.88 -58.39 -29.20
CA ALA A 305 74.22 -59.24 -30.41
C ALA A 305 75.55 -58.80 -31.08
N GLU A 306 75.81 -57.48 -31.04
CA GLU A 306 77.08 -56.94 -31.54
C GLU A 306 78.28 -57.10 -30.57
N ASN A 307 78.06 -57.26 -29.26
CA ASN A 307 79.10 -57.33 -28.24
C ASN A 307 78.76 -58.27 -27.07
N PRO A 308 78.92 -59.56 -27.15
CA PRO A 308 78.57 -60.54 -26.12
C PRO A 308 79.27 -60.34 -24.79
N ASN A 309 80.38 -59.67 -24.69
CA ASN A 309 81.14 -59.41 -23.47
C ASN A 309 80.54 -58.30 -22.61
N LEU A 310 79.55 -57.53 -23.09
CA LEU A 310 78.92 -56.48 -22.37
C LEU A 310 78.09 -56.96 -21.19
N ILE A 311 77.52 -58.17 -21.28
CA ILE A 311 76.78 -58.82 -20.19
C ILE A 311 77.64 -59.07 -18.99
N GLN A 312 78.83 -59.50 -19.18
CA GLN A 312 79.74 -59.74 -18.06
C GLN A 312 80.18 -58.46 -17.37
N TRP A 313 80.38 -57.37 -18.13
CA TRP A 313 80.70 -56.09 -17.57
C TRP A 313 79.52 -55.46 -16.77
N GLN A 314 78.33 -55.57 -17.32
CA GLN A 314 77.10 -55.05 -16.62
C GLN A 314 76.76 -55.86 -15.39
N TYR A 315 76.97 -57.18 -15.43
CA TYR A 315 76.80 -58.06 -14.23
C TYR A 315 77.80 -57.68 -13.12
N ILE A 316 79.06 -57.42 -13.46
CA ILE A 316 80.11 -57.00 -12.53
C ILE A 316 79.83 -55.57 -12.02
N SER A 317 79.31 -54.63 -12.83
CA SER A 317 79.05 -53.31 -12.38
C SER A 317 77.83 -53.22 -11.45
N GLN A 318 76.81 -54.02 -11.65
CA GLN A 318 75.64 -54.10 -10.73
C GLN A 318 75.94 -54.85 -9.42
N LEU A 319 76.86 -55.84 -9.43
CA LEU A 319 77.29 -56.51 -8.24
C LEU A 319 78.18 -55.61 -7.33
N GLY A 320 78.85 -54.62 -7.94
CA GLY A 320 79.77 -53.72 -7.18
C GLY A 320 79.14 -52.85 -6.11
N ASP A 321 77.86 -52.50 -6.25
CA ASP A 321 77.16 -51.57 -5.35
C ASP A 321 76.43 -52.28 -4.18
N GLN A 322 76.21 -53.59 -4.28
CA GLN A 322 75.44 -54.33 -3.28
C GLN A 322 76.19 -55.45 -2.54
N VAL A 323 77.45 -55.78 -2.91
CA VAL A 323 78.22 -56.81 -2.23
C VAL A 323 79.29 -56.20 -1.34
N ARG A 324 79.00 -56.09 -0.06
CA ARG A 324 80.02 -55.88 0.98
C ARG A 324 80.77 -57.24 1.15
N LEU A 325 81.94 -57.35 0.53
CA LEU A 325 82.82 -58.50 0.67
C LEU A 325 83.38 -58.48 2.10
N ILE A 326 82.92 -59.39 2.94
CA ILE A 326 83.52 -59.67 4.23
C ILE A 326 84.58 -60.80 3.97
N ILE A 327 85.82 -60.48 3.91
CA ILE A 327 86.93 -61.43 3.92
C ILE A 327 87.06 -61.96 5.34
N VAL A 328 86.64 -63.22 5.58
CA VAL A 328 86.84 -63.92 6.82
C VAL A 328 88.07 -64.77 6.68
N PRO A 329 89.14 -64.57 7.47
CA PRO A 329 90.36 -65.41 7.45
C PRO A 329 89.97 -66.84 7.86
N SER A 330 90.54 -67.85 7.20
CA SER A 330 90.19 -69.30 7.33
C SER A 330 90.55 -69.94 8.69
N ASN A 331 90.91 -69.17 9.71
CA ASN A 331 91.22 -69.64 11.08
C ASN A 331 90.30 -69.06 12.16
N SER A 332 89.10 -68.58 11.90
CA SER A 332 88.17 -68.14 12.93
C SER A 332 87.22 -69.22 13.37
N PRO A 333 87.19 -69.57 14.65
CA PRO A 333 86.34 -70.61 15.22
C PRO A 333 84.91 -70.13 15.53
N PHE A 334 84.37 -69.20 14.76
CA PHE A 334 83.03 -68.68 14.94
C PHE A 334 82.09 -69.33 13.92
N LEU A 335 81.40 -70.31 14.36
CA LEU A 335 80.18 -70.84 13.70
C LEU A 335 79.07 -69.77 13.86
N PHE A 336 78.80 -69.02 12.78
CA PHE A 336 77.59 -68.20 12.79
C PHE A 336 76.40 -69.06 12.51
N ASP A 337 75.56 -69.20 13.55
CA ASP A 337 74.30 -69.92 13.43
C ASP A 337 73.31 -69.00 12.70
N ILE A 338 73.12 -69.26 11.41
CA ILE A 338 72.23 -68.51 10.50
C ILE A 338 70.78 -68.62 10.98
N GLN A 339 70.45 -69.63 11.78
CA GLN A 339 69.10 -69.80 12.32
C GLN A 339 68.77 -68.73 13.37
N GLN A 340 69.72 -68.36 14.27
CA GLN A 340 69.54 -67.28 15.23
C GLN A 340 69.37 -65.90 14.64
N LEU A 341 70.00 -65.62 13.49
CA LEU A 341 69.83 -64.33 12.77
C LEU A 341 68.49 -64.21 12.08
N MET A 342 67.92 -65.32 11.59
CA MET A 342 66.61 -65.34 10.98
C MET A 342 65.47 -65.20 12.03
N GLU A 343 65.68 -65.68 13.22
CA GLU A 343 64.69 -65.57 14.32
C GLU A 343 64.63 -64.15 14.89
N GLN A 344 65.74 -63.41 14.92
CA GLN A 344 65.78 -62.00 15.33
C GLN A 344 65.25 -61.04 14.28
N ALA A 345 65.32 -61.38 12.97
CA ALA A 345 64.71 -60.57 11.90
C ALA A 345 63.21 -60.78 11.83
N GLY A 346 62.68 -61.99 12.24
CA GLY A 346 61.25 -62.27 12.27
C GLY A 346 60.46 -61.62 13.44
N ALA A 347 61.16 -61.16 14.50
CA ALA A 347 60.54 -60.66 15.73
C ALA A 347 60.19 -59.15 15.70
N GLN A 348 60.49 -58.43 14.64
CA GLN A 348 60.21 -56.98 14.56
C GLN A 348 59.02 -56.56 13.66
N THR A 349 58.16 -57.53 13.26
CA THR A 349 56.99 -57.23 12.47
C THR A 349 55.66 -57.53 13.13
N THR A 350 55.54 -57.39 14.47
CA THR A 350 54.23 -57.28 15.15
C THR A 350 53.98 -55.83 15.51
N GLY A 351 53.55 -55.03 14.54
CA GLY A 351 53.02 -53.71 14.76
C GLY A 351 51.65 -53.84 15.43
N THR A 352 51.53 -53.24 16.60
CA THR A 352 50.29 -53.06 17.35
C THR A 352 49.23 -52.41 16.45
N PRO A 353 47.98 -52.93 16.34
CA PRO A 353 46.92 -52.26 15.64
C PRO A 353 46.50 -51.00 16.40
N LEU A 354 46.42 -49.87 15.69
CA LEU A 354 45.91 -48.62 16.18
C LEU A 354 44.39 -48.79 16.55
N PRO A 355 43.93 -48.21 17.67
CA PRO A 355 42.52 -48.31 18.07
C PRO A 355 41.65 -47.50 17.12
N ILE A 356 40.58 -48.11 16.62
CA ILE A 356 39.50 -47.51 15.86
C ILE A 356 38.74 -46.54 16.78
N PRO A 357 38.56 -45.24 16.42
CA PRO A 357 37.76 -44.33 17.23
C PRO A 357 36.30 -44.77 17.20
N ALA A 358 35.66 -44.81 18.37
CA ALA A 358 34.25 -45.10 18.57
C ALA A 358 33.37 -43.99 17.93
N PRO A 359 32.18 -44.32 17.37
CA PRO A 359 31.26 -43.34 16.85
C PRO A 359 30.70 -42.45 17.96
N THR A 360 30.74 -41.14 17.73
CA THR A 360 30.09 -40.13 18.58
C THR A 360 28.57 -40.33 18.58
N PRO A 361 27.88 -40.23 19.71
CA PRO A 361 26.42 -40.31 19.73
C PRO A 361 25.80 -39.03 19.14
N GLU A 362 24.92 -39.19 18.14
CA GLU A 362 24.02 -38.15 17.63
C GLU A 362 23.11 -37.67 18.77
N THR A 363 23.23 -36.40 19.13
CA THR A 363 22.21 -35.66 19.88
C THR A 363 21.06 -35.34 18.92
N GLN A 364 19.92 -36.00 19.15
CA GLN A 364 18.63 -35.58 18.58
C GLN A 364 18.12 -34.33 19.30
N PRO A 365 17.47 -33.38 18.56
CA PRO A 365 16.62 -32.35 19.15
C PRO A 365 15.24 -32.88 19.55
#